data_4cb5c1048f9d009dc5a8c60ded78405c
#
_entry.id   4cb5c1048f9d009dc5a8c60ded78405c
#
_cell.length_a   1.000
_cell.length_b   1.000
_cell.length_c   1.000
_cell.angle_alpha   90.00
_cell.angle_beta   90.00
_cell.angle_gamma   90.00
#
_symmetry.space_group_name_H-M   'P 1'
#
loop_
_entity.id
_entity.type
_entity.pdbx_description
1 polymer ?
#
loop_
_entity_poly.entity_id
_entity_poly.type
_entity_poly.pdbx_seq_one_letter_code
_entity_poly.pdbx_strand_id
1 'polypeptide(L)'
;MRTTSNAAVKQPVLRSGHALICGSMAYDTIMVFQDQFKNHLLPDKLHMLNVSFLVPQMRREFGGCAGNIAYNLKLLGDVGHVMATVGHDFGPYAQWLERHGMPREHIRVLADEHTGQAFITTDLDNNQITAFHPGAMGHSHLNKVGDAGHVALGIVAPDGRDGMIQHAEQFAAAGIPFIFDPGQGLPMFGGEDLRRFIDAASWVTVNEYEWSLMAERTGWNEAEVASRVAALIITRGGEGSVIHTGGERLHIPTAPARAVVDPTGCGDAYRAGLIHGLLHSYDWEQTGRVASLMGSLKIESRGTQNHHFTRGEFVARYESLFGKFR
;
A
#
# COMPACT_ATOMS: atom_id res chain seq x y z
N MET A 1 14.00 -41.42 -0.17
CA MET A 1 14.08 -40.00 0.19
C MET A 1 14.50 -39.21 -1.08
N ARG A 2 13.58 -38.54 -1.76
CA ARG A 2 13.91 -37.63 -2.87
C ARG A 2 14.14 -36.27 -2.24
N THR A 3 15.39 -35.83 -2.17
CA THR A 3 15.73 -34.44 -1.89
C THR A 3 15.26 -33.61 -3.07
N THR A 4 14.09 -33.01 -2.97
CA THR A 4 13.68 -31.94 -3.92
C THR A 4 14.61 -30.76 -3.66
N SER A 5 15.56 -30.54 -4.55
CA SER A 5 16.32 -29.31 -4.63
C SER A 5 15.30 -28.19 -4.90
N ASN A 6 14.96 -27.42 -3.87
CA ASN A 6 14.13 -26.22 -3.99
C ASN A 6 15.01 -25.15 -4.65
N ALA A 7 15.03 -25.11 -5.99
CA ALA A 7 15.68 -24.00 -6.69
C ALA A 7 14.95 -22.71 -6.31
N ALA A 8 15.67 -21.76 -5.73
CA ALA A 8 15.12 -20.46 -5.36
C ALA A 8 14.46 -19.81 -6.58
N VAL A 9 13.28 -19.23 -6.40
CA VAL A 9 12.59 -18.51 -7.46
C VAL A 9 13.47 -17.33 -7.90
N LYS A 10 13.78 -17.28 -9.20
CA LYS A 10 14.63 -16.21 -9.74
C LYS A 10 13.89 -14.89 -9.77
N GLN A 11 14.61 -13.80 -9.53
CA GLN A 11 14.09 -12.46 -9.73
C GLN A 11 13.64 -12.30 -11.19
N PRO A 12 12.42 -11.80 -11.45
CA PRO A 12 11.98 -11.52 -12.80
C PRO A 12 12.79 -10.37 -13.40
N VAL A 13 13.06 -10.48 -14.69
CA VAL A 13 13.67 -9.39 -15.46
C VAL A 13 12.56 -8.45 -15.89
N LEU A 14 12.64 -7.20 -15.44
CA LEU A 14 11.65 -6.18 -15.82
C LEU A 14 11.88 -5.75 -17.29
N ARG A 15 10.78 -5.59 -18.01
CA ARG A 15 10.78 -4.97 -19.35
C ARG A 15 10.83 -3.45 -19.19
N SER A 16 11.13 -2.72 -20.24
CA SER A 16 10.95 -1.27 -20.28
C SER A 16 9.46 -0.91 -20.13
N GLY A 17 9.15 0.09 -19.31
CA GLY A 17 7.76 0.48 -19.07
C GLY A 17 7.62 1.23 -17.76
N HIS A 18 6.39 1.47 -17.38
CA HIS A 18 6.01 2.15 -16.13
C HIS A 18 5.51 1.17 -15.06
N ALA A 19 5.40 1.65 -13.83
CA ALA A 19 4.69 0.93 -12.78
C ALA A 19 3.18 1.14 -12.91
N LEU A 20 2.39 0.05 -12.90
CA LEU A 20 0.94 0.10 -12.84
C LEU A 20 0.46 -0.24 -11.43
N ILE A 21 -0.23 0.68 -10.80
CA ILE A 21 -0.68 0.59 -9.42
C ILE A 21 -2.18 0.35 -9.41
N CYS A 22 -2.59 -0.92 -9.32
CA CYS A 22 -3.98 -1.32 -9.15
C CYS A 22 -4.33 -1.27 -7.67
N GLY A 23 -5.23 -0.37 -7.30
CA GLY A 23 -5.60 -0.17 -5.90
C GLY A 23 -6.56 1.01 -5.72
N SER A 24 -6.95 1.24 -4.48
CA SER A 24 -7.94 2.26 -4.14
C SER A 24 -7.43 3.68 -4.28
N MET A 25 -8.36 4.58 -4.63
CA MET A 25 -8.30 6.01 -4.38
C MET A 25 -9.47 6.40 -3.49
N ALA A 26 -9.21 7.15 -2.43
CA ALA A 26 -10.22 7.48 -1.44
C ALA A 26 -10.00 8.87 -0.84
N TYR A 27 -11.01 9.36 -0.17
CA TYR A 27 -10.90 10.50 0.72
C TYR A 27 -10.91 10.04 2.17
N ASP A 28 -10.04 10.63 2.99
CA ASP A 28 -10.04 10.46 4.43
C ASP A 28 -10.61 11.72 5.09
N THR A 29 -11.85 11.63 5.56
CA THR A 29 -12.52 12.71 6.30
C THR A 29 -12.27 12.51 7.78
N ILE A 30 -11.36 13.31 8.35
CA ILE A 30 -10.90 13.19 9.74
C ILE A 30 -11.56 14.26 10.57
N MET A 31 -12.27 13.82 11.59
CA MET A 31 -13.02 14.63 12.56
C MET A 31 -12.37 14.49 13.94
N VAL A 32 -12.20 15.61 14.65
CA VAL A 32 -11.60 15.59 16.00
C VAL A 32 -12.66 15.87 17.03
N PHE A 33 -12.97 14.86 17.82
CA PHE A 33 -13.84 14.96 18.99
C PHE A 33 -13.03 15.48 20.18
N GLN A 34 -13.52 16.55 20.82
CA GLN A 34 -12.78 17.29 21.86
C GLN A 34 -12.96 16.69 23.27
N ASP A 35 -13.19 15.38 23.36
CA ASP A 35 -13.28 14.60 24.59
C ASP A 35 -12.82 13.17 24.31
N GLN A 36 -13.01 12.27 25.26
CA GLN A 36 -12.65 10.85 25.18
C GLN A 36 -13.90 10.00 24.94
N PHE A 37 -13.87 9.05 24.02
CA PHE A 37 -15.01 8.16 23.74
C PHE A 37 -15.50 7.41 24.98
N LYS A 38 -14.59 7.00 25.87
CA LYS A 38 -14.94 6.31 27.13
C LYS A 38 -15.89 7.08 28.02
N ASN A 39 -15.95 8.43 27.90
CA ASN A 39 -16.84 9.26 28.68
C ASN A 39 -18.26 9.30 28.10
N HIS A 40 -18.47 8.87 26.86
CA HIS A 40 -19.73 8.93 26.11
C HIS A 40 -20.26 7.55 25.72
N LEU A 41 -19.42 6.54 25.64
CA LEU A 41 -19.78 5.17 25.32
C LEU A 41 -19.93 4.39 26.62
N LEU A 42 -21.17 4.03 26.97
CA LEU A 42 -21.45 3.25 28.18
C LEU A 42 -21.39 1.75 27.85
N PRO A 43 -20.39 1.00 28.35
CA PRO A 43 -20.19 -0.40 28.01
C PRO A 43 -21.44 -1.28 28.22
N ASP A 44 -22.15 -1.04 29.31
CA ASP A 44 -23.36 -1.81 29.69
C ASP A 44 -24.58 -1.49 28.81
N LYS A 45 -24.53 -0.43 27.99
CA LYS A 45 -25.63 0.05 27.13
C LYS A 45 -25.33 0.01 25.64
N LEU A 46 -24.30 -0.71 25.21
CA LEU A 46 -23.93 -0.81 23.78
C LEU A 46 -25.05 -1.39 22.90
N HIS A 47 -25.96 -2.18 23.47
CA HIS A 47 -27.12 -2.74 22.76
C HIS A 47 -28.21 -1.69 22.43
N MET A 48 -28.10 -0.47 22.99
CA MET A 48 -29.03 0.66 22.78
C MET A 48 -28.25 1.92 22.39
N LEU A 49 -27.14 1.80 21.66
CA LEU A 49 -26.23 2.89 21.37
C LEU A 49 -26.90 3.96 20.52
N ASN A 50 -27.04 5.17 21.07
CA ASN A 50 -27.42 6.38 20.36
C ASN A 50 -26.53 7.52 20.85
N VAL A 51 -25.39 7.69 20.16
CA VAL A 51 -24.36 8.67 20.56
C VAL A 51 -24.15 9.66 19.41
N SER A 52 -24.04 10.93 19.77
CA SER A 52 -23.69 12.02 18.85
C SER A 52 -22.42 12.70 19.35
N PHE A 53 -21.44 12.82 18.49
CA PHE A 53 -20.19 13.53 18.79
C PHE A 53 -20.20 14.92 18.13
N LEU A 54 -20.01 15.96 18.91
CA LEU A 54 -19.75 17.30 18.39
C LEU A 54 -18.28 17.38 18.00
N VAL A 55 -18.03 17.55 16.70
CA VAL A 55 -16.69 17.58 16.11
C VAL A 55 -16.43 18.95 15.47
N PRO A 56 -15.88 19.93 16.22
CA PRO A 56 -15.67 21.29 15.74
C PRO A 56 -14.58 21.41 14.67
N GLN A 57 -13.74 20.37 14.53
CA GLN A 57 -12.66 20.34 13.55
C GLN A 57 -12.84 19.15 12.61
N MET A 58 -12.85 19.44 11.32
CA MET A 58 -12.89 18.46 10.25
C MET A 58 -11.89 18.84 9.17
N ARG A 59 -11.18 17.84 8.66
CA ARG A 59 -10.33 18.00 7.48
C ARG A 59 -10.56 16.84 6.53
N ARG A 60 -10.34 17.08 5.25
CA ARG A 60 -10.41 16.06 4.20
C ARG A 60 -9.04 15.92 3.57
N GLU A 61 -8.51 14.71 3.57
CA GLU A 61 -7.21 14.35 3.01
C GLU A 61 -7.40 13.48 1.77
N PHE A 62 -6.45 13.54 0.85
CA PHE A 62 -6.37 12.61 -0.26
C PHE A 62 -5.70 11.32 0.22
N GLY A 63 -6.30 10.17 -0.06
CA GLY A 63 -5.90 8.86 0.43
C GLY A 63 -6.15 7.76 -0.59
N GLY A 64 -6.23 6.53 -0.10
CA GLY A 64 -6.29 5.31 -0.89
C GLY A 64 -4.89 4.82 -1.27
N CYS A 65 -4.70 3.50 -1.21
CA CYS A 65 -3.37 2.89 -1.34
C CYS A 65 -2.70 3.25 -2.68
N ALA A 66 -3.44 3.18 -3.80
CA ALA A 66 -2.85 3.49 -5.09
C ALA A 66 -2.45 4.96 -5.24
N GLY A 67 -3.30 5.89 -4.77
CA GLY A 67 -2.97 7.32 -4.77
C GLY A 67 -1.74 7.63 -3.92
N ASN A 68 -1.65 7.02 -2.74
CA ASN A 68 -0.52 7.19 -1.83
C ASN A 68 0.79 6.63 -2.41
N ILE A 69 0.76 5.42 -2.99
CA ILE A 69 1.93 4.80 -3.63
C ILE A 69 2.41 5.66 -4.80
N ALA A 70 1.50 6.09 -5.68
CA ALA A 70 1.83 6.91 -6.84
C ALA A 70 2.44 8.27 -6.44
N TYR A 71 1.90 8.93 -5.40
CA TYR A 71 2.45 10.15 -4.85
C TYR A 71 3.90 9.98 -4.36
N ASN A 72 4.14 8.91 -3.60
CA ASN A 72 5.47 8.60 -3.07
C ASN A 72 6.47 8.23 -4.18
N LEU A 73 6.04 7.51 -5.22
CA LEU A 73 6.86 7.25 -6.40
C LEU A 73 7.25 8.54 -7.12
N LYS A 74 6.30 9.47 -7.24
CA LYS A 74 6.58 10.79 -7.84
C LYS A 74 7.64 11.56 -7.07
N LEU A 75 7.65 11.50 -5.74
CA LEU A 75 8.69 12.13 -4.91
C LEU A 75 10.08 11.50 -5.14
N LEU A 76 10.14 10.20 -5.44
CA LEU A 76 11.39 9.51 -5.82
C LEU A 76 11.84 9.78 -7.26
N GLY A 77 11.00 10.45 -8.07
CA GLY A 77 11.28 10.79 -9.46
C GLY A 77 10.76 9.79 -10.50
N ASP A 78 10.02 8.76 -10.06
CA ASP A 78 9.37 7.80 -10.96
C ASP A 78 7.92 8.21 -11.28
N VAL A 79 7.36 7.54 -12.28
CA VAL A 79 5.96 7.72 -12.66
C VAL A 79 5.20 6.43 -12.41
N GLY A 80 4.23 6.50 -11.48
CA GLY A 80 3.27 5.43 -11.23
C GLY A 80 1.93 5.76 -11.91
N HIS A 81 1.44 4.85 -12.74
CA HIS A 81 0.11 4.94 -13.32
C HIS A 81 -0.90 4.27 -12.40
N VAL A 82 -1.84 5.04 -11.89
CA VAL A 82 -2.91 4.52 -11.02
C VAL A 82 -4.01 3.92 -11.88
N MET A 83 -4.38 2.67 -11.58
CA MET A 83 -5.57 2.02 -12.12
C MET A 83 -6.58 1.86 -10.98
N ALA A 84 -7.63 2.69 -11.01
CA ALA A 84 -8.63 2.77 -9.97
C ALA A 84 -10.02 3.14 -10.55
N THR A 85 -11.07 2.90 -9.78
CA THR A 85 -12.41 3.44 -10.02
C THR A 85 -12.77 4.45 -8.94
N VAL A 86 -13.34 5.57 -9.37
CA VAL A 86 -13.69 6.72 -8.52
C VAL A 86 -15.08 7.21 -8.86
N GLY A 87 -15.69 8.00 -7.99
CA GLY A 87 -17.03 8.51 -8.18
C GLY A 87 -17.08 9.91 -8.80
N HIS A 88 -18.33 10.43 -8.94
CA HIS A 88 -18.61 11.76 -9.50
C HIS A 88 -17.98 12.91 -8.70
N ASP A 89 -17.63 12.67 -7.45
CA ASP A 89 -17.02 13.64 -6.53
C ASP A 89 -15.49 13.70 -6.59
N PHE A 90 -14.87 13.02 -7.58
CA PHE A 90 -13.42 12.91 -7.73
C PHE A 90 -12.73 14.22 -8.17
N GLY A 91 -13.48 15.24 -8.60
CA GLY A 91 -12.94 16.49 -9.15
C GLY A 91 -11.79 17.13 -8.36
N PRO A 92 -11.91 17.33 -7.02
CA PRO A 92 -10.81 17.89 -6.21
C PRO A 92 -9.54 17.04 -6.22
N TYR A 93 -9.67 15.70 -6.19
CA TYR A 93 -8.53 14.80 -6.25
C TYR A 93 -7.89 14.80 -7.66
N ALA A 94 -8.69 14.86 -8.72
CA ALA A 94 -8.19 14.98 -10.09
C ALA A 94 -7.31 16.24 -10.26
N GLN A 95 -7.75 17.37 -9.69
CA GLN A 95 -6.96 18.61 -9.68
C GLN A 95 -5.67 18.49 -8.85
N TRP A 96 -5.68 17.71 -7.77
CA TRP A 96 -4.49 17.43 -7.00
C TRP A 96 -3.47 16.63 -7.81
N LEU A 97 -3.90 15.56 -8.49
CA LEU A 97 -3.05 14.77 -9.38
C LEU A 97 -2.44 15.61 -10.49
N GLU A 98 -3.25 16.46 -11.13
CA GLU A 98 -2.82 17.36 -12.20
C GLU A 98 -1.74 18.35 -11.72
N ARG A 99 -1.94 18.99 -10.57
CA ARG A 99 -0.95 19.91 -9.96
C ARG A 99 0.39 19.22 -9.67
N HIS A 100 0.37 17.93 -9.40
CA HIS A 100 1.58 17.14 -9.12
C HIS A 100 2.12 16.41 -10.36
N GLY A 101 1.50 16.63 -11.56
CA GLY A 101 1.89 15.96 -12.79
C GLY A 101 1.80 14.44 -12.70
N MET A 102 0.79 13.93 -12.00
CA MET A 102 0.52 12.50 -11.86
C MET A 102 -0.47 12.04 -12.93
N PRO A 103 -0.17 10.94 -13.66
CA PRO A 103 -1.05 10.44 -14.73
C PRO A 103 -2.38 9.92 -14.15
N ARG A 104 -3.46 10.07 -14.94
CA ARG A 104 -4.82 9.64 -14.54
C ARG A 104 -5.59 8.90 -15.64
N GLU A 105 -4.89 8.46 -16.69
CA GLU A 105 -5.50 7.86 -17.88
C GLU A 105 -6.25 6.55 -17.57
N HIS A 106 -5.84 5.84 -16.50
CA HIS A 106 -6.45 4.57 -16.07
C HIS A 106 -7.33 4.73 -14.82
N ILE A 107 -7.68 5.97 -14.45
CA ILE A 107 -8.67 6.25 -13.40
C ILE A 107 -10.03 6.43 -14.04
N ARG A 108 -10.92 5.47 -13.78
CA ARG A 108 -12.29 5.47 -14.32
C ARG A 108 -13.25 6.16 -13.37
N VAL A 109 -13.97 7.15 -13.87
CA VAL A 109 -15.04 7.82 -13.11
C VAL A 109 -16.37 7.14 -13.36
N LEU A 110 -17.07 6.76 -12.30
CA LEU A 110 -18.43 6.21 -12.31
C LEU A 110 -19.40 7.30 -11.84
N ALA A 111 -20.30 7.73 -12.74
CA ALA A 111 -21.15 8.90 -12.51
C ALA A 111 -22.19 8.68 -11.40
N ASP A 112 -22.61 7.43 -11.18
CA ASP A 112 -23.65 7.05 -10.21
C ASP A 112 -23.08 6.63 -8.86
N GLU A 113 -21.73 6.70 -8.69
CA GLU A 113 -21.04 6.29 -7.48
C GLU A 113 -20.33 7.47 -6.81
N HIS A 114 -20.05 7.33 -5.52
CA HIS A 114 -19.09 8.17 -4.80
C HIS A 114 -17.69 7.57 -4.86
N THR A 115 -16.67 8.40 -4.79
CA THR A 115 -15.30 7.96 -4.52
C THR A 115 -15.23 7.30 -3.13
N GLY A 116 -14.41 6.28 -2.95
CA GLY A 116 -14.20 5.66 -1.65
C GLY A 116 -13.92 6.69 -0.56
N GLN A 117 -14.54 6.54 0.62
CA GLN A 117 -14.40 7.50 1.72
C GLN A 117 -14.25 6.79 3.06
N ALA A 118 -13.24 7.20 3.83
CA ALA A 118 -13.13 6.90 5.25
C ALA A 118 -13.62 8.11 6.07
N PHE A 119 -14.58 7.89 6.96
CA PHE A 119 -15.04 8.87 7.95
C PHE A 119 -14.44 8.47 9.29
N ILE A 120 -13.43 9.21 9.73
CA ILE A 120 -12.61 8.88 10.89
C ILE A 120 -12.88 9.90 11.97
N THR A 121 -13.46 9.48 13.09
CA THR A 121 -13.59 10.32 14.29
C THR A 121 -12.50 9.91 15.27
N THR A 122 -11.66 10.85 15.66
CA THR A 122 -10.55 10.63 16.61
C THR A 122 -10.84 11.38 17.90
N ASP A 123 -10.64 10.74 19.05
CA ASP A 123 -10.76 11.35 20.38
C ASP A 123 -9.42 11.92 20.89
N LEU A 124 -9.42 12.51 22.10
CA LEU A 124 -8.22 13.08 22.71
C LEU A 124 -7.17 12.04 23.14
N ASP A 125 -7.57 10.78 23.28
CA ASP A 125 -6.66 9.65 23.56
C ASP A 125 -6.14 8.98 22.27
N ASN A 126 -6.41 9.57 21.10
CA ASN A 126 -6.13 9.03 19.77
C ASN A 126 -6.86 7.70 19.45
N ASN A 127 -7.94 7.37 20.15
CA ASN A 127 -8.82 6.29 19.72
C ASN A 127 -9.60 6.74 18.49
N GLN A 128 -9.93 5.78 17.60
CA GLN A 128 -10.62 6.08 16.35
C GLN A 128 -11.87 5.22 16.18
N ILE A 129 -12.92 5.87 15.72
CA ILE A 129 -14.11 5.20 15.17
C ILE A 129 -14.15 5.53 13.69
N THR A 130 -14.08 4.50 12.86
CA THR A 130 -14.02 4.65 11.39
C THR A 130 -15.22 3.98 10.74
N ALA A 131 -15.91 4.72 9.88
CA ALA A 131 -16.86 4.18 8.91
C ALA A 131 -16.23 4.30 7.52
N PHE A 132 -16.13 3.19 6.80
CA PHE A 132 -15.59 3.17 5.44
C PHE A 132 -16.69 2.88 4.43
N HIS A 133 -16.83 3.78 3.45
CA HIS A 133 -17.71 3.62 2.30
C HIS A 133 -16.88 3.32 1.06
N PRO A 134 -16.96 2.11 0.47
CA PRO A 134 -16.12 1.73 -0.67
C PRO A 134 -16.49 2.46 -1.96
N GLY A 135 -17.77 2.79 -2.17
CA GLY A 135 -18.26 3.46 -3.37
C GLY A 135 -17.76 2.79 -4.66
N ALA A 136 -17.30 3.59 -5.59
CA ALA A 136 -16.79 3.14 -6.89
C ALA A 136 -15.66 2.09 -6.79
N MET A 137 -14.91 2.04 -5.68
CA MET A 137 -13.86 1.04 -5.46
C MET A 137 -14.36 -0.39 -5.63
N GLY A 138 -15.64 -0.67 -5.27
CA GLY A 138 -16.28 -1.98 -5.47
C GLY A 138 -16.35 -2.43 -6.93
N HIS A 139 -16.16 -1.52 -7.88
CA HIS A 139 -16.25 -1.77 -9.31
C HIS A 139 -14.89 -1.75 -10.03
N SER A 140 -13.77 -1.86 -9.31
CA SER A 140 -12.41 -1.78 -9.87
C SER A 140 -12.12 -2.83 -10.95
N HIS A 141 -12.83 -3.97 -10.94
CA HIS A 141 -12.80 -5.00 -11.98
C HIS A 141 -13.21 -4.51 -13.38
N LEU A 142 -13.85 -3.33 -13.49
CA LEU A 142 -14.18 -2.71 -14.79
C LEU A 142 -12.94 -2.22 -15.54
N ASN A 143 -11.86 -1.95 -14.84
CA ASN A 143 -10.57 -1.61 -15.44
C ASN A 143 -9.81 -2.88 -15.85
N LYS A 144 -9.01 -2.79 -16.91
CA LYS A 144 -8.24 -3.94 -17.42
C LYS A 144 -6.77 -3.59 -17.53
N VAL A 145 -5.90 -4.46 -17.01
CA VAL A 145 -4.45 -4.29 -17.07
C VAL A 145 -3.94 -4.12 -18.50
N GLY A 146 -4.59 -4.81 -19.46
CA GLY A 146 -4.24 -4.72 -20.89
C GLY A 146 -4.41 -3.33 -21.50
N ASP A 147 -5.23 -2.45 -20.89
CA ASP A 147 -5.45 -1.07 -21.36
C ASP A 147 -4.28 -0.14 -20.98
N ALA A 148 -3.36 -0.57 -20.10
CA ALA A 148 -2.29 0.26 -19.58
C ALA A 148 -1.01 0.27 -20.46
N GLY A 149 -1.00 -0.46 -21.57
CA GLY A 149 0.13 -0.43 -22.50
C GLY A 149 1.40 -1.09 -21.96
N HIS A 150 2.53 -0.39 -22.01
CA HIS A 150 3.83 -0.94 -21.62
C HIS A 150 4.06 -0.90 -20.10
N VAL A 151 3.58 -1.93 -19.40
CA VAL A 151 3.78 -2.09 -17.96
C VAL A 151 5.06 -2.90 -17.70
N ALA A 152 5.98 -2.33 -16.93
CA ALA A 152 7.20 -3.01 -16.49
C ALA A 152 6.95 -3.84 -15.23
N LEU A 153 6.14 -3.31 -14.31
CA LEU A 153 5.89 -3.84 -12.99
C LEU A 153 4.48 -3.46 -12.54
N GLY A 154 3.73 -4.42 -12.02
CA GLY A 154 2.43 -4.19 -11.39
C GLY A 154 2.48 -4.24 -9.88
N ILE A 155 1.47 -3.64 -9.22
CA ILE A 155 1.11 -3.93 -7.84
C ILE A 155 -0.40 -4.09 -7.73
N VAL A 156 -0.83 -5.13 -7.03
CA VAL A 156 -2.23 -5.35 -6.62
C VAL A 156 -2.30 -4.99 -5.15
N ALA A 157 -2.71 -3.74 -4.88
CA ALA A 157 -2.91 -3.15 -3.57
C ALA A 157 -4.40 -3.23 -3.17
N PRO A 158 -4.77 -2.92 -1.90
CA PRO A 158 -6.15 -2.97 -1.45
C PRO A 158 -7.13 -2.22 -2.33
N ASP A 159 -8.16 -2.95 -2.80
CA ASP A 159 -9.19 -2.47 -3.72
C ASP A 159 -10.45 -3.35 -3.59
N GLY A 160 -11.45 -3.17 -4.46
CA GLY A 160 -12.57 -4.08 -4.57
C GLY A 160 -12.13 -5.52 -4.82
N ARG A 161 -12.76 -6.48 -4.13
CA ARG A 161 -12.38 -7.90 -4.15
C ARG A 161 -12.20 -8.46 -5.56
N ASP A 162 -13.19 -8.22 -6.43
CA ASP A 162 -13.18 -8.77 -7.79
C ASP A 162 -12.10 -8.10 -8.66
N GLY A 163 -11.83 -6.82 -8.42
CA GLY A 163 -10.74 -6.10 -9.08
C GLY A 163 -9.39 -6.67 -8.70
N MET A 164 -9.12 -6.89 -7.41
CA MET A 164 -7.87 -7.48 -6.96
C MET A 164 -7.62 -8.86 -7.60
N ILE A 165 -8.65 -9.73 -7.63
CA ILE A 165 -8.55 -11.06 -8.26
C ILE A 165 -8.25 -10.92 -9.75
N GLN A 166 -9.08 -10.16 -10.49
CA GLN A 166 -8.96 -10.05 -11.94
C GLN A 166 -7.67 -9.37 -12.37
N HIS A 167 -7.21 -8.32 -11.66
CA HIS A 167 -5.94 -7.66 -11.99
C HIS A 167 -4.74 -8.59 -11.77
N ALA A 168 -4.72 -9.37 -10.68
CA ALA A 168 -3.67 -10.38 -10.47
C ALA A 168 -3.64 -11.44 -11.58
N GLU A 169 -4.81 -11.96 -11.97
CA GLU A 169 -4.95 -12.92 -13.07
C GLU A 169 -4.47 -12.32 -14.40
N GLN A 170 -4.81 -11.04 -14.67
CA GLN A 170 -4.40 -10.34 -15.89
C GLN A 170 -2.89 -10.07 -15.93
N PHE A 171 -2.27 -9.67 -14.82
CA PHE A 171 -0.81 -9.54 -14.73
C PHE A 171 -0.12 -10.88 -15.01
N ALA A 172 -0.58 -11.95 -14.37
CA ALA A 172 -0.03 -13.30 -14.57
C ALA A 172 -0.18 -13.77 -16.04
N ALA A 173 -1.36 -13.60 -16.63
CA ALA A 173 -1.64 -13.98 -18.01
C ALA A 173 -0.80 -13.18 -19.02
N ALA A 174 -0.51 -11.91 -18.74
CA ALA A 174 0.33 -11.05 -19.57
C ALA A 174 1.83 -11.25 -19.33
N GLY A 175 2.23 -12.08 -18.36
CA GLY A 175 3.62 -12.26 -17.94
C GLY A 175 4.26 -10.97 -17.42
N ILE A 176 3.46 -10.10 -16.78
CA ILE A 176 3.90 -8.88 -16.13
C ILE A 176 4.16 -9.20 -14.65
N PRO A 177 5.41 -9.04 -14.18
CA PRO A 177 5.70 -9.26 -12.76
C PRO A 177 4.95 -8.25 -11.90
N PHE A 178 4.40 -8.73 -10.77
CA PHE A 178 3.66 -7.86 -9.87
C PHE A 178 3.90 -8.17 -8.39
N ILE A 179 3.72 -7.15 -7.57
CA ILE A 179 3.68 -7.24 -6.11
C ILE A 179 2.24 -7.52 -5.67
N PHE A 180 2.03 -8.54 -4.86
CA PHE A 180 0.77 -8.73 -4.15
C PHE A 180 0.88 -8.07 -2.78
N ASP A 181 0.04 -7.06 -2.56
CA ASP A 181 -0.11 -6.32 -1.31
C ASP A 181 -1.57 -6.40 -0.87
N PRO A 182 -1.97 -7.42 -0.11
CA PRO A 182 -3.36 -7.55 0.32
C PRO A 182 -3.80 -6.43 1.26
N GLY A 183 -2.90 -5.92 2.10
CA GLY A 183 -3.16 -4.87 3.07
C GLY A 183 -4.48 -5.05 3.81
N GLN A 184 -5.27 -3.98 3.91
CA GLN A 184 -6.60 -3.97 4.53
C GLN A 184 -7.64 -4.83 3.78
N GLY A 185 -7.37 -5.22 2.54
CA GLY A 185 -8.22 -6.14 1.75
C GLY A 185 -8.10 -7.60 2.17
N LEU A 186 -7.07 -7.98 2.93
CA LEU A 186 -6.79 -9.37 3.30
C LEU A 186 -8.01 -10.10 3.93
N PRO A 187 -8.82 -9.47 4.79
CA PRO A 187 -10.01 -10.12 5.36
C PRO A 187 -11.05 -10.59 4.32
N MET A 188 -11.05 -10.04 3.10
CA MET A 188 -11.99 -10.43 2.03
C MET A 188 -11.67 -11.78 1.39
N PHE A 189 -10.48 -12.36 1.65
CA PHE A 189 -9.97 -13.54 0.95
C PHE A 189 -9.84 -14.75 1.85
N GLY A 190 -10.32 -15.90 1.36
CA GLY A 190 -10.07 -17.19 1.98
C GLY A 190 -8.65 -17.72 1.69
N GLY A 191 -8.28 -18.82 2.35
CA GLY A 191 -6.95 -19.41 2.17
C GLY A 191 -6.66 -19.86 0.74
N GLU A 192 -7.67 -20.32 0.00
CA GLU A 192 -7.51 -20.69 -1.41
C GLU A 192 -7.23 -19.47 -2.30
N ASP A 193 -7.97 -18.37 -2.13
CA ASP A 193 -7.73 -17.14 -2.87
C ASP A 193 -6.31 -16.62 -2.60
N LEU A 194 -5.90 -16.58 -1.32
CA LEU A 194 -4.56 -16.13 -0.92
C LEU A 194 -3.45 -17.00 -1.52
N ARG A 195 -3.62 -18.33 -1.54
CA ARG A 195 -2.66 -19.22 -2.19
C ARG A 195 -2.54 -18.94 -3.69
N ARG A 196 -3.67 -18.70 -4.38
CA ARG A 196 -3.66 -18.33 -5.81
C ARG A 196 -2.93 -17.01 -6.06
N PHE A 197 -3.16 -15.99 -5.22
CA PHE A 197 -2.42 -14.73 -5.33
C PHE A 197 -0.92 -14.92 -5.13
N ILE A 198 -0.50 -15.68 -4.11
CA ILE A 198 0.91 -15.95 -3.84
C ILE A 198 1.57 -16.70 -5.00
N ASP A 199 0.89 -17.73 -5.53
CA ASP A 199 1.42 -18.52 -6.65
C ASP A 199 1.51 -17.71 -7.96
N ALA A 200 0.69 -16.67 -8.13
CA ALA A 200 0.69 -15.80 -9.31
C ALA A 200 1.67 -14.61 -9.18
N ALA A 201 1.91 -14.12 -7.96
CA ALA A 201 2.72 -12.94 -7.71
C ALA A 201 4.21 -13.20 -7.85
N SER A 202 4.96 -12.18 -8.26
CA SER A 202 6.43 -12.21 -8.23
C SER A 202 6.97 -11.89 -6.85
N TRP A 203 6.31 -10.99 -6.12
CA TRP A 203 6.65 -10.56 -4.77
C TRP A 203 5.41 -10.42 -3.92
N VAL A 204 5.56 -10.64 -2.63
CA VAL A 204 4.50 -10.45 -1.63
C VAL A 204 4.99 -9.47 -0.57
N THR A 205 4.18 -8.47 -0.23
CA THR A 205 4.48 -7.54 0.85
C THR A 205 3.31 -7.45 1.83
N VAL A 206 3.60 -7.58 3.12
CA VAL A 206 2.63 -7.57 4.22
C VAL A 206 3.26 -6.93 5.46
N ASN A 207 2.45 -6.50 6.41
CA ASN A 207 2.92 -6.24 7.76
C ASN A 207 2.83 -7.49 8.63
N GLU A 208 3.31 -7.45 9.89
CA GLU A 208 3.30 -8.61 10.80
C GLU A 208 1.88 -9.13 11.09
N TYR A 209 0.91 -8.23 11.23
CA TYR A 209 -0.47 -8.62 11.47
C TYR A 209 -1.08 -9.30 10.23
N GLU A 210 -0.88 -8.70 9.07
CA GLU A 210 -1.32 -9.25 7.78
C GLU A 210 -0.63 -10.59 7.51
N TRP A 211 0.67 -10.70 7.83
CA TRP A 211 1.39 -11.96 7.73
C TRP A 211 0.77 -13.05 8.61
N SER A 212 0.50 -12.74 9.88
CA SER A 212 -0.09 -13.71 10.82
C SER A 212 -1.43 -14.23 10.30
N LEU A 213 -2.29 -13.34 9.78
CA LEU A 213 -3.58 -13.71 9.21
C LEU A 213 -3.43 -14.49 7.88
N MET A 214 -2.47 -14.11 7.04
CA MET A 214 -2.15 -14.83 5.79
C MET A 214 -1.64 -16.25 6.09
N ALA A 215 -0.73 -16.39 7.03
CA ALA A 215 -0.18 -17.70 7.45
C ALA A 215 -1.27 -18.61 8.02
N GLU A 216 -2.14 -18.08 8.89
CA GLU A 216 -3.28 -18.81 9.45
C GLU A 216 -4.21 -19.31 8.34
N ARG A 217 -4.61 -18.44 7.40
CA ARG A 217 -5.57 -18.80 6.35
C ARG A 217 -4.99 -19.71 5.28
N THR A 218 -3.74 -19.50 4.91
CA THR A 218 -3.08 -20.35 3.89
C THR A 218 -2.59 -21.68 4.44
N GLY A 219 -2.29 -21.75 5.73
CA GLY A 219 -1.57 -22.86 6.35
C GLY A 219 -0.09 -22.91 5.95
N TRP A 220 0.46 -21.86 5.34
CA TRP A 220 1.85 -21.78 4.89
C TRP A 220 2.68 -20.91 5.83
N ASN A 221 3.90 -21.36 6.11
CA ASN A 221 4.90 -20.59 6.86
C ASN A 221 5.74 -19.69 5.92
N GLU A 222 6.62 -18.84 6.50
CA GLU A 222 7.50 -17.92 5.76
C GLU A 222 8.35 -18.63 4.70
N ALA A 223 8.91 -19.80 5.01
CA ALA A 223 9.76 -20.55 4.07
C ALA A 223 8.94 -21.09 2.88
N GLU A 224 7.72 -21.55 3.13
CA GLU A 224 6.83 -22.04 2.08
C GLU A 224 6.38 -20.94 1.14
N VAL A 225 6.04 -19.74 1.65
CA VAL A 225 5.70 -18.57 0.82
C VAL A 225 6.95 -18.08 0.09
N ALA A 226 8.08 -17.92 0.78
CA ALA A 226 9.34 -17.47 0.17
C ALA A 226 9.87 -18.42 -0.92
N SER A 227 9.50 -19.70 -0.87
CA SER A 227 9.86 -20.65 -1.95
C SER A 227 9.02 -20.52 -3.22
N ARG A 228 7.93 -19.74 -3.18
CA ARG A 228 6.97 -19.56 -4.30
C ARG A 228 7.13 -18.22 -5.00
N VAL A 229 7.72 -17.24 -4.32
CA VAL A 229 7.90 -15.87 -4.82
C VAL A 229 9.37 -15.49 -4.88
N ALA A 230 9.72 -14.51 -5.68
CA ALA A 230 11.09 -14.00 -5.77
C ALA A 230 11.50 -13.24 -4.48
N ALA A 231 10.55 -12.61 -3.79
CA ALA A 231 10.74 -12.17 -2.41
C ALA A 231 9.43 -12.09 -1.64
N LEU A 232 9.50 -12.42 -0.34
CA LEU A 232 8.48 -12.12 0.67
C LEU A 232 9.01 -11.02 1.59
N ILE A 233 8.28 -9.91 1.68
CA ILE A 233 8.64 -8.74 2.47
C ILE A 233 7.66 -8.60 3.63
N ILE A 234 8.16 -8.62 4.88
CA ILE A 234 7.35 -8.46 6.09
C ILE A 234 7.81 -7.21 6.83
N THR A 235 6.97 -6.17 6.87
CA THR A 235 7.26 -4.91 7.58
C THR A 235 6.87 -5.04 9.05
N ARG A 236 7.70 -4.42 9.94
CA ARG A 236 7.62 -4.54 11.41
C ARG A 236 7.59 -3.18 12.10
N GLY A 237 7.02 -2.19 11.45
CA GLY A 237 6.95 -0.83 11.98
C GLY A 237 8.33 -0.31 12.41
N GLY A 238 8.46 0.05 13.68
CA GLY A 238 9.72 0.56 14.25
C GLY A 238 10.88 -0.42 14.27
N GLU A 239 10.64 -1.72 14.08
CA GLU A 239 11.68 -2.76 14.01
C GLU A 239 12.23 -2.97 12.59
N GLY A 240 11.73 -2.21 11.61
CA GLY A 240 12.18 -2.30 10.22
C GLY A 240 11.40 -3.34 9.42
N SER A 241 12.10 -4.17 8.66
CA SER A 241 11.48 -5.21 7.85
C SER A 241 12.39 -6.42 7.65
N VAL A 242 11.78 -7.53 7.26
CA VAL A 242 12.48 -8.75 6.86
C VAL A 242 12.13 -9.05 5.41
N ILE A 243 13.15 -9.34 4.61
CA ILE A 243 13.01 -9.72 3.20
C ILE A 243 13.58 -11.14 3.04
N HIS A 244 12.70 -12.08 2.67
CA HIS A 244 13.11 -13.43 2.29
C HIS A 244 13.27 -13.48 0.78
N THR A 245 14.46 -13.74 0.29
CA THR A 245 14.79 -13.79 -1.15
C THR A 245 15.96 -14.73 -1.41
N GLY A 246 15.91 -15.49 -2.49
CA GLY A 246 17.03 -16.35 -2.91
C GLY A 246 17.45 -17.40 -1.88
N GLY A 247 16.62 -17.73 -0.91
CA GLY A 247 16.96 -18.60 0.22
C GLY A 247 17.62 -17.88 1.40
N GLU A 248 17.83 -16.57 1.29
CA GLU A 248 18.37 -15.72 2.35
C GLU A 248 17.27 -14.96 3.08
N ARG A 249 17.60 -14.50 4.28
CA ARG A 249 16.75 -13.66 5.13
C ARG A 249 17.48 -12.39 5.48
N LEU A 250 17.10 -11.29 4.86
CA LEU A 250 17.70 -9.98 5.06
C LEU A 250 16.91 -9.19 6.10
N HIS A 251 17.59 -8.61 7.07
CA HIS A 251 17.03 -7.66 8.01
C HIS A 251 17.33 -6.24 7.55
N ILE A 252 16.29 -5.47 7.30
CA ILE A 252 16.40 -4.07 6.91
C ILE A 252 16.06 -3.21 8.14
N PRO A 253 16.99 -2.41 8.62
CA PRO A 253 16.74 -1.56 9.78
C PRO A 253 15.74 -0.45 9.43
N THR A 254 14.99 0.00 10.44
CA THR A 254 14.18 1.21 10.31
C THR A 254 15.07 2.43 10.14
N ALA A 255 14.80 3.25 9.14
CA ALA A 255 15.37 4.59 9.08
C ALA A 255 14.78 5.45 10.22
N PRO A 256 15.58 6.04 11.10
CA PRO A 256 15.05 6.82 12.22
C PRO A 256 14.31 8.06 11.71
N ALA A 257 13.07 8.23 12.19
CA ALA A 257 12.27 9.42 11.93
C ALA A 257 12.68 10.56 12.87
N ARG A 258 12.63 11.81 12.40
CA ARG A 258 12.87 13.01 13.21
C ARG A 258 11.74 13.25 14.21
N ALA A 259 10.52 12.87 13.83
CA ALA A 259 9.32 12.93 14.65
C ALA A 259 8.32 11.85 14.19
N VAL A 260 7.58 11.29 15.13
CA VAL A 260 6.46 10.39 14.82
C VAL A 260 5.17 11.21 14.92
N VAL A 261 4.61 11.60 13.77
CA VAL A 261 3.47 12.50 13.67
C VAL A 261 2.20 11.75 13.26
N ASP A 262 2.28 10.94 12.19
CA ASP A 262 1.14 10.21 11.65
C ASP A 262 1.59 8.94 10.93
N PRO A 263 1.25 7.73 11.42
CA PRO A 263 1.66 6.47 10.79
C PRO A 263 0.85 6.11 9.54
N THR A 264 -0.27 6.81 9.26
CA THR A 264 -1.15 6.51 8.11
C THR A 264 -0.39 6.69 6.80
N GLY A 265 -0.41 5.68 5.92
CA GLY A 265 0.27 5.70 4.62
C GLY A 265 1.78 5.41 4.66
N CYS A 266 2.37 5.11 5.84
CA CYS A 266 3.77 4.66 5.90
C CYS A 266 4.00 3.36 5.14
N GLY A 267 3.03 2.46 5.16
CA GLY A 267 3.03 1.24 4.37
C GLY A 267 3.06 1.54 2.86
N ASP A 268 2.23 2.47 2.40
CA ASP A 268 2.17 2.87 0.99
C ASP A 268 3.49 3.53 0.54
N ALA A 269 4.07 4.38 1.40
CA ALA A 269 5.38 4.97 1.15
C ALA A 269 6.48 3.90 1.06
N TYR A 270 6.44 2.88 1.92
CA TYR A 270 7.33 1.73 1.87
C TYR A 270 7.18 0.97 0.53
N ARG A 271 5.92 0.70 0.08
CA ARG A 271 5.63 0.04 -1.22
C ARG A 271 6.18 0.86 -2.39
N ALA A 272 6.06 2.18 -2.35
CA ALA A 272 6.67 3.04 -3.37
C ALA A 272 8.19 2.89 -3.42
N GLY A 273 8.85 2.80 -2.26
CA GLY A 273 10.29 2.52 -2.18
C GLY A 273 10.68 1.15 -2.74
N LEU A 274 9.86 0.11 -2.50
CA LEU A 274 10.06 -1.21 -3.12
C LEU A 274 9.95 -1.15 -4.64
N ILE A 275 8.91 -0.50 -5.16
CA ILE A 275 8.69 -0.34 -6.61
C ILE A 275 9.86 0.43 -7.23
N HIS A 276 10.30 1.54 -6.60
CA HIS A 276 11.46 2.29 -7.06
C HIS A 276 12.71 1.41 -7.16
N GLY A 277 13.04 0.67 -6.10
CA GLY A 277 14.21 -0.21 -6.10
C GLY A 277 14.15 -1.29 -7.19
N LEU A 278 12.97 -1.89 -7.41
CA LEU A 278 12.75 -2.89 -8.45
C LEU A 278 12.91 -2.28 -9.85
N LEU A 279 12.30 -1.11 -10.12
CA LEU A 279 12.41 -0.43 -11.41
C LEU A 279 13.86 -0.06 -11.76
N HIS A 280 14.66 0.30 -10.75
CA HIS A 280 16.07 0.67 -10.89
C HIS A 280 17.04 -0.52 -10.72
N SER A 281 16.51 -1.74 -10.57
CA SER A 281 17.31 -2.96 -10.42
C SER A 281 18.30 -2.91 -9.25
N TYR A 282 17.92 -2.25 -8.16
CA TYR A 282 18.71 -2.27 -6.91
C TYR A 282 18.70 -3.66 -6.30
N ASP A 283 19.77 -4.00 -5.56
CA ASP A 283 19.74 -5.18 -4.71
C ASP A 283 18.70 -5.04 -3.58
N TRP A 284 18.35 -6.14 -2.93
CA TRP A 284 17.31 -6.14 -1.91
C TRP A 284 17.68 -5.33 -0.66
N GLU A 285 18.97 -5.21 -0.36
CA GLU A 285 19.42 -4.41 0.77
C GLU A 285 19.20 -2.92 0.50
N GLN A 286 19.58 -2.43 -0.67
CA GLN A 286 19.34 -1.04 -1.08
C GLN A 286 17.85 -0.78 -1.28
N THR A 287 17.11 -1.69 -1.92
CA THR A 287 15.64 -1.59 -2.10
C THR A 287 14.94 -1.45 -0.75
N GLY A 288 15.26 -2.31 0.21
CA GLY A 288 14.67 -2.27 1.54
C GLY A 288 15.02 -1.00 2.33
N ARG A 289 16.27 -0.50 2.21
CA ARG A 289 16.70 0.76 2.83
C ARG A 289 15.99 1.98 2.24
N VAL A 290 15.81 2.01 0.92
CA VAL A 290 14.99 3.05 0.25
C VAL A 290 13.55 3.00 0.77
N ALA A 291 12.94 1.83 0.81
CA ALA A 291 11.59 1.63 1.31
C ALA A 291 11.45 2.05 2.78
N SER A 292 12.42 1.69 3.62
CA SER A 292 12.47 2.09 5.04
C SER A 292 12.54 3.61 5.21
N LEU A 293 13.40 4.28 4.42
CA LEU A 293 13.52 5.73 4.45
C LEU A 293 12.24 6.43 3.99
N MET A 294 11.54 5.90 2.98
CA MET A 294 10.26 6.43 2.53
C MET A 294 9.20 6.39 3.64
N GLY A 295 9.08 5.27 4.36
CA GLY A 295 8.19 5.16 5.51
C GLY A 295 8.55 6.16 6.62
N SER A 296 9.85 6.37 6.86
CA SER A 296 10.36 7.32 7.84
C SER A 296 10.07 8.78 7.45
N LEU A 297 10.25 9.16 6.19
CA LEU A 297 9.92 10.50 5.70
C LEU A 297 8.43 10.79 5.78
N LYS A 298 7.60 9.78 5.48
CA LYS A 298 6.15 9.92 5.54
C LYS A 298 5.63 10.11 6.98
N ILE A 299 6.13 9.36 7.97
CA ILE A 299 5.62 9.41 9.36
C ILE A 299 5.84 10.80 10.01
N GLU A 300 6.76 11.60 9.47
CA GLU A 300 7.08 12.96 9.94
C GLU A 300 6.01 14.00 9.60
N SER A 301 4.99 13.65 8.80
CA SER A 301 3.95 14.57 8.33
C SER A 301 2.56 13.99 8.53
N ARG A 302 1.58 14.87 8.81
CA ARG A 302 0.17 14.50 8.85
C ARG A 302 -0.38 14.24 7.46
N GLY A 303 -1.32 13.29 7.35
CA GLY A 303 -1.94 12.89 6.08
C GLY A 303 -1.00 12.04 5.23
N THR A 304 -1.53 11.44 4.19
CA THR A 304 -0.82 10.43 3.40
C THR A 304 -0.03 11.02 2.23
N GLN A 305 -0.38 12.24 1.78
CA GLN A 305 0.21 12.90 0.60
C GLN A 305 0.63 14.35 0.89
N ASN A 306 0.97 14.67 2.14
CA ASN A 306 1.32 16.04 2.57
C ASN A 306 2.81 16.22 2.86
N HIS A 307 3.60 15.14 2.90
CA HIS A 307 5.05 15.22 3.05
C HIS A 307 5.71 15.55 1.72
N HIS A 308 6.86 16.18 1.80
CA HIS A 308 7.64 16.57 0.64
C HIS A 308 9.14 16.47 0.93
N PHE A 309 9.91 16.13 -0.07
CA PHE A 309 11.37 16.21 -0.06
C PHE A 309 11.90 16.35 -1.49
N THR A 310 13.05 16.94 -1.64
CA THR A 310 13.80 16.95 -2.89
C THR A 310 14.65 15.68 -3.02
N ARG A 311 15.04 15.32 -4.24
CA ARG A 311 15.97 14.19 -4.45
C ARG A 311 17.27 14.39 -3.68
N GLY A 312 17.80 15.61 -3.61
CA GLY A 312 19.03 15.91 -2.86
C GLY A 312 18.88 15.65 -1.37
N GLU A 313 17.77 16.06 -0.77
CA GLU A 313 17.46 15.79 0.64
C GLU A 313 17.30 14.28 0.91
N PHE A 314 16.64 13.57 0.01
CA PHE A 314 16.49 12.12 0.11
C PHE A 314 17.84 11.42 0.08
N VAL A 315 18.68 11.71 -0.92
CA VAL A 315 20.01 11.11 -1.08
C VAL A 315 20.90 11.44 0.12
N ALA A 316 20.95 12.70 0.55
CA ALA A 316 21.75 13.11 1.71
C ALA A 316 21.33 12.37 2.99
N ARG A 317 20.01 12.21 3.21
CA ARG A 317 19.51 11.46 4.37
C ARG A 317 19.78 9.98 4.26
N TYR A 318 19.61 9.38 3.08
CA TYR A 318 19.96 7.99 2.83
C TYR A 318 21.44 7.74 3.14
N GLU A 319 22.34 8.56 2.58
CA GLU A 319 23.78 8.40 2.75
C GLU A 319 24.24 8.59 4.20
N SER A 320 23.58 9.47 4.94
CA SER A 320 23.87 9.65 6.36
C SER A 320 23.51 8.44 7.23
N LEU A 321 22.56 7.60 6.77
CA LEU A 321 22.07 6.45 7.52
C LEU A 321 22.67 5.12 7.04
N PHE A 322 22.86 4.98 5.74
CA PHE A 322 23.13 3.69 5.12
C PHE A 322 24.39 3.66 4.26
N GLY A 323 25.11 4.79 4.17
CA GLY A 323 26.25 4.92 3.27
C GLY A 323 25.85 5.29 1.85
N LYS A 324 26.78 5.22 0.91
CA LYS A 324 26.65 5.75 -0.45
C LYS A 324 25.40 5.23 -1.16
N PHE A 325 24.59 6.16 -1.69
CA PHE A 325 23.47 5.86 -2.59
C PHE A 325 24.04 5.51 -3.98
N ARG A 326 23.67 4.37 -4.51
CA ARG A 326 24.18 3.87 -5.80
C ARG A 326 23.14 4.00 -6.89
#